data_f6e8908c39adcc4391f2e50fec9058a4
#
_entry.id   f6e8908c39adcc4391f2e50fec9058a4
#
_cell.length_a   1.000
_cell.length_b   1.000
_cell.length_c   1.000
_cell.angle_alpha   90.00
_cell.angle_beta   90.00
_cell.angle_gamma   90.00
#
_symmetry.space_group_name_H-M   'P 1'
#
loop_
_entity.id
_entity.type
_entity.pdbx_description
1 polymer ?
#
loop_
_entity_poly.entity_id
_entity_poly.type
_entity_poly.pdbx_seq_one_letter_code
_entity_poly.pdbx_strand_id
1 'polypeptide(L)'
;MASILIVEDDLTYATMMQTWLRKKGFTVERASSVSAAARAVTDSTGFDLILSDLRLPDHDGLFLLNWLRKKNMQTPFIVMTSYAEVQNAVLAMKSGACDYIAKPVQPDILLQKINDALDSHNADAAATAGATPTTAATQAAHDNNAAAEQKTHTAAKKYIEGTSEASRQLYDYVNLVAPTPMSVLILGASGTGKEYVARRIHSQSSRADKPFFALDCGAIPKDVAASEFFGYTKGAFTGATTDKRGAFEEANGGTLFLDEVGNLTYDVQVQLLRALQERKVRPLGSPKEISVDIRLVCATNGNLAQLVADGKFREDLYHRINEFTIYMPELKDRGADLFLFADLFVSQANEELGRNVAGFDDKASEMLARYSWPGNLRELNNVVKRATLL
;
A
#
# COMPACT_ATOMS: atom_id res chain seq x y z
N MET A 1 9.69 35.06 15.15
CA MET A 1 9.98 34.35 13.88
C MET A 1 10.18 32.89 14.23
N ALA A 2 9.46 31.99 13.58
CA ALA A 2 9.60 30.57 13.89
C ALA A 2 10.97 30.04 13.41
N SER A 3 11.57 29.18 14.26
CA SER A 3 12.89 28.56 14.05
C SER A 3 12.71 27.14 13.51
N ILE A 4 13.29 26.87 12.34
CA ILE A 4 13.16 25.59 11.63
C ILE A 4 14.54 24.93 11.51
N LEU A 5 14.64 23.65 11.87
CA LEU A 5 15.80 22.82 11.61
C LEU A 5 15.55 21.98 10.35
N ILE A 6 16.41 22.08 9.35
CA ILE A 6 16.43 21.22 8.17
C ILE A 6 17.51 20.15 8.36
N VAL A 7 17.11 18.87 8.25
CA VAL A 7 18.02 17.72 8.33
C VAL A 7 18.04 17.05 6.96
N GLU A 8 19.11 17.27 6.22
CA GLU A 8 19.27 16.90 4.81
C GLU A 8 20.75 16.74 4.49
N ASP A 9 21.15 15.63 3.89
CA ASP A 9 22.54 15.34 3.53
C ASP A 9 22.94 15.95 2.18
N ASP A 10 21.99 16.14 1.25
CA ASP A 10 22.26 16.92 0.03
C ASP A 10 22.41 18.40 0.35
N LEU A 11 23.67 18.85 0.34
CA LEU A 11 24.04 20.24 0.67
C LEU A 11 23.37 21.24 -0.29
N THR A 12 23.23 20.90 -1.57
CA THR A 12 22.64 21.77 -2.59
C THR A 12 21.15 21.96 -2.31
N TYR A 13 20.45 20.87 -2.07
CA TYR A 13 19.02 20.86 -1.76
C TYR A 13 18.74 21.57 -0.42
N ALA A 14 19.50 21.25 0.63
CA ALA A 14 19.41 21.92 1.93
C ALA A 14 19.64 23.43 1.85
N THR A 15 20.62 23.88 1.04
CA THR A 15 20.91 25.31 0.84
C THR A 15 19.79 26.03 0.09
N MET A 16 19.24 25.40 -0.93
CA MET A 16 18.08 25.91 -1.69
C MET A 16 16.88 26.10 -0.76
N MET A 17 16.51 25.09 0.01
CA MET A 17 15.39 25.14 0.97
C MET A 17 15.63 26.20 2.06
N GLN A 18 16.82 26.24 2.65
CA GLN A 18 17.17 27.25 3.65
C GLN A 18 16.99 28.67 3.11
N THR A 19 17.51 28.94 1.90
CA THR A 19 17.43 30.26 1.27
C THR A 19 15.98 30.65 1.00
N TRP A 20 15.17 29.70 0.54
CA TRP A 20 13.76 29.91 0.26
C TRP A 20 12.94 30.17 1.53
N LEU A 21 13.11 29.36 2.58
CA LEU A 21 12.40 29.52 3.86
C LEU A 21 12.81 30.82 4.56
N ARG A 22 14.08 31.21 4.49
CA ARG A 22 14.51 32.52 5.04
C ARG A 22 13.85 33.70 4.33
N LYS A 23 13.63 33.62 3.01
CA LYS A 23 12.87 34.63 2.25
C LYS A 23 11.40 34.68 2.66
N LYS A 24 10.86 33.58 3.21
CA LYS A 24 9.49 33.51 3.75
C LYS A 24 9.38 33.96 5.21
N GLY A 25 10.49 34.39 5.84
CA GLY A 25 10.51 34.96 7.19
C GLY A 25 10.81 33.97 8.32
N PHE A 26 11.30 32.78 8.01
CA PHE A 26 11.72 31.78 9.02
C PHE A 26 13.21 31.93 9.37
N THR A 27 13.54 31.64 10.62
CA THR A 27 14.94 31.39 11.03
C THR A 27 15.27 29.93 10.74
N VAL A 28 16.32 29.65 9.97
CA VAL A 28 16.59 28.29 9.49
C VAL A 28 18.01 27.86 9.77
N GLU A 29 18.15 26.75 10.47
CA GLU A 29 19.40 26.03 10.71
C GLU A 29 19.44 24.71 9.93
N ARG A 30 20.64 24.15 9.70
CA ARG A 30 20.82 22.93 8.91
C ARG A 30 21.69 21.93 9.65
N ALA A 31 21.33 20.66 9.48
CA ALA A 31 22.11 19.50 9.88
C ALA A 31 22.20 18.51 8.71
N SER A 32 23.35 17.88 8.52
CA SER A 32 23.58 16.91 7.43
C SER A 32 23.46 15.44 7.87
N SER A 33 23.07 15.19 9.13
CA SER A 33 22.96 13.86 9.69
C SER A 33 22.10 13.87 10.96
N VAL A 34 21.61 12.71 11.38
CA VAL A 34 20.87 12.56 12.65
C VAL A 34 21.71 12.99 13.85
N SER A 35 22.99 12.62 13.89
CA SER A 35 23.90 12.99 14.96
C SER A 35 24.16 14.50 15.03
N ALA A 36 24.23 15.18 13.88
CA ALA A 36 24.35 16.64 13.81
C ALA A 36 23.06 17.33 14.27
N ALA A 37 21.88 16.81 13.83
CA ALA A 37 20.59 17.32 14.24
C ALA A 37 20.36 17.16 15.76
N ALA A 38 20.70 16.01 16.33
CA ALA A 38 20.58 15.77 17.78
C ALA A 38 21.44 16.74 18.60
N ARG A 39 22.64 17.07 18.15
CA ARG A 39 23.48 18.11 18.76
C ARG A 39 22.86 19.49 18.65
N ALA A 40 22.41 19.88 17.43
CA ALA A 40 21.78 21.18 17.22
C ALA A 40 20.55 21.36 18.13
N VAL A 41 19.72 20.33 18.29
CA VAL A 41 18.55 20.36 19.20
C VAL A 41 18.96 20.45 20.66
N THR A 42 20.09 19.83 21.06
CA THR A 42 20.56 19.85 22.45
C THR A 42 21.22 21.20 22.81
N ASP A 43 21.93 21.78 21.86
CA ASP A 43 22.73 22.99 22.05
C ASP A 43 21.94 24.30 21.86
N SER A 44 20.74 24.21 21.24
CA SER A 44 19.87 25.36 20.94
C SER A 44 18.81 25.58 22.03
N THR A 45 18.20 26.77 22.01
CA THR A 45 17.02 27.09 22.85
C THR A 45 15.73 26.38 22.38
N GLY A 46 15.82 25.54 21.35
CA GLY A 46 14.73 24.77 20.75
C GLY A 46 14.40 25.25 19.34
N PHE A 47 13.79 24.35 18.58
CA PHE A 47 13.21 24.63 17.25
C PHE A 47 11.70 24.51 17.31
N ASP A 48 11.00 25.39 16.58
CA ASP A 48 9.55 25.37 16.47
C ASP A 48 9.07 24.27 15.50
N LEU A 49 9.95 23.84 14.57
CA LEU A 49 9.67 22.79 13.61
C LEU A 49 10.96 22.10 13.14
N ILE A 50 10.89 20.80 12.88
CA ILE A 50 11.97 20.04 12.25
C ILE A 50 11.47 19.48 10.91
N LEU A 51 12.23 19.75 9.82
CA LEU A 51 12.07 19.14 8.50
C LEU A 51 13.20 18.15 8.30
N SER A 52 12.94 16.87 8.22
CA SER A 52 13.98 15.84 8.09
C SER A 52 13.79 14.99 6.87
N ASP A 53 14.87 14.77 6.11
CA ASP A 53 14.89 13.66 5.17
C ASP A 53 14.76 12.34 5.94
N LEU A 54 14.17 11.38 5.28
CA LEU A 54 14.06 10.03 5.78
C LEU A 54 15.41 9.30 5.70
N ARG A 55 16.12 9.43 4.58
CA ARG A 55 17.44 8.82 4.36
C ARG A 55 18.55 9.77 4.70
N LEU A 56 19.27 9.47 5.78
CA LEU A 56 20.45 10.22 6.21
C LEU A 56 21.65 9.27 6.33
N PRO A 57 22.88 9.78 6.22
CA PRO A 57 24.06 8.92 6.08
C PRO A 57 24.41 8.07 7.31
N ASP A 58 23.95 8.48 8.49
CA ASP A 58 24.25 7.79 9.76
C ASP A 58 23.07 6.97 10.30
N HIS A 59 21.84 7.46 10.18
CA HIS A 59 20.62 6.78 10.62
C HIS A 59 19.42 7.25 9.80
N ASP A 60 18.30 6.50 9.87
CA ASP A 60 17.02 6.91 9.33
C ASP A 60 16.47 8.16 10.08
N GLY A 61 15.82 9.08 9.37
CA GLY A 61 15.14 10.25 9.94
C GLY A 61 14.09 9.89 11.01
N LEU A 62 13.49 8.71 10.93
CA LEU A 62 12.60 8.18 11.98
C LEU A 62 13.33 7.91 13.30
N PHE A 63 14.60 7.59 13.25
CA PHE A 63 15.41 7.43 14.46
C PHE A 63 15.52 8.77 15.21
N LEU A 64 15.68 9.88 14.52
CA LEU A 64 15.69 11.22 15.12
C LEU A 64 14.33 11.53 15.78
N LEU A 65 13.22 11.26 15.09
CA LEU A 65 11.87 11.44 15.63
C LEU A 65 11.67 10.64 16.91
N ASN A 66 11.98 9.35 16.87
CA ASN A 66 11.87 8.47 18.04
C ASN A 66 12.76 8.93 19.22
N TRP A 67 13.96 9.42 18.91
CA TRP A 67 14.86 9.98 19.92
C TRP A 67 14.27 11.24 20.58
N LEU A 68 13.67 12.15 19.79
CA LEU A 68 12.96 13.33 20.29
C LEU A 68 11.80 12.94 21.22
N ARG A 69 10.96 12.00 20.80
CA ARG A 69 9.79 11.55 21.59
C ARG A 69 10.22 10.86 22.89
N LYS A 70 11.31 10.07 22.88
CA LYS A 70 11.93 9.50 24.12
C LYS A 70 12.46 10.56 25.08
N LYS A 71 12.84 11.73 24.56
CA LYS A 71 13.27 12.89 25.36
C LYS A 71 12.09 13.78 25.80
N ASN A 72 10.84 13.35 25.58
CA ASN A 72 9.62 14.15 25.81
C ASN A 72 9.55 15.48 25.05
N MET A 73 10.32 15.58 23.96
CA MET A 73 10.26 16.77 23.09
C MET A 73 9.13 16.58 22.08
N GLN A 74 8.12 17.47 22.14
CA GLN A 74 6.95 17.43 21.25
C GLN A 74 7.10 18.36 20.04
N THR A 75 8.31 18.80 19.73
CA THR A 75 8.57 19.65 18.55
C THR A 75 7.91 19.05 17.31
N PRO A 76 7.11 19.84 16.56
CA PRO A 76 6.53 19.42 15.29
C PRO A 76 7.60 18.89 14.33
N PHE A 77 7.31 17.74 13.71
CA PHE A 77 8.27 17.04 12.88
C PHE A 77 7.60 16.65 11.55
N ILE A 78 8.14 17.17 10.44
CA ILE A 78 7.69 16.84 9.09
C ILE A 78 8.79 16.02 8.41
N VAL A 79 8.40 14.86 7.86
CA VAL A 79 9.31 13.99 7.12
C VAL A 79 9.32 14.35 5.65
N MET A 80 10.51 14.53 5.06
CA MET A 80 10.71 14.63 3.63
C MET A 80 11.12 13.26 3.09
N THR A 81 10.48 12.76 2.03
CA THR A 81 10.75 11.43 1.52
C THR A 81 10.73 11.40 0.00
N SER A 82 11.54 10.54 -0.61
CA SER A 82 11.41 10.27 -2.04
C SER A 82 10.09 9.55 -2.34
N TYR A 83 9.57 9.70 -3.54
CA TYR A 83 8.28 9.12 -3.99
C TYR A 83 8.18 7.59 -3.76
N ALA A 84 9.31 6.89 -3.73
CA ALA A 84 9.39 5.45 -3.48
C ALA A 84 9.19 5.05 -2.00
N GLU A 85 9.12 6.00 -1.07
CA GLU A 85 9.19 5.76 0.38
C GLU A 85 7.95 6.22 1.16
N VAL A 86 6.81 6.43 0.48
CA VAL A 86 5.53 6.84 1.11
C VAL A 86 5.11 5.90 2.26
N GLN A 87 5.54 4.65 2.25
CA GLN A 87 5.30 3.69 3.34
C GLN A 87 5.99 4.11 4.64
N ASN A 88 7.18 4.68 4.55
CA ASN A 88 7.89 5.22 5.70
C ASN A 88 7.24 6.50 6.24
N ALA A 89 6.50 7.23 5.41
CA ALA A 89 5.70 8.37 5.85
C ALA A 89 4.58 7.95 6.83
N VAL A 90 3.94 6.81 6.59
CA VAL A 90 2.92 6.26 7.52
C VAL A 90 3.55 5.84 8.85
N LEU A 91 4.75 5.24 8.81
CA LEU A 91 5.52 4.94 10.02
C LEU A 91 5.91 6.21 10.77
N ALA A 92 6.28 7.28 10.04
CA ALA A 92 6.56 8.59 10.63
C ALA A 92 5.35 9.15 11.38
N MET A 93 4.15 9.12 10.76
CA MET A 93 2.92 9.57 11.41
C MET A 93 2.59 8.76 12.67
N LYS A 94 2.72 7.44 12.62
CA LYS A 94 2.56 6.57 13.81
C LYS A 94 3.60 6.84 14.91
N SER A 95 4.80 7.27 14.53
CA SER A 95 5.87 7.64 15.46
C SER A 95 5.73 9.07 16.01
N GLY A 96 4.68 9.79 15.63
CA GLY A 96 4.36 11.13 16.11
C GLY A 96 4.93 12.25 15.22
N ALA A 97 5.18 12.02 13.92
CA ALA A 97 5.36 13.10 12.96
C ALA A 97 4.04 13.84 12.75
N CYS A 98 4.10 15.15 12.50
CA CYS A 98 2.91 15.96 12.21
C CYS A 98 2.43 15.74 10.78
N ASP A 99 3.38 15.59 9.83
CA ASP A 99 3.07 15.41 8.42
C ASP A 99 4.28 14.86 7.65
N TYR A 100 4.08 14.59 6.35
CA TYR A 100 5.15 14.22 5.43
C TYR A 100 5.04 14.97 4.11
N ILE A 101 6.15 15.07 3.36
CA ILE A 101 6.22 15.73 2.06
C ILE A 101 7.03 14.86 1.11
N ALA A 102 6.47 14.57 -0.07
CA ALA A 102 7.18 13.86 -1.12
C ALA A 102 8.15 14.78 -1.86
N LYS A 103 9.38 14.32 -2.12
CA LYS A 103 10.35 14.98 -3.01
C LYS A 103 10.04 14.62 -4.48
N PRO A 104 10.09 15.58 -5.43
CA PRO A 104 10.51 16.96 -5.29
C PRO A 104 9.47 17.83 -4.56
N VAL A 105 9.92 18.57 -3.56
CA VAL A 105 9.06 19.39 -2.72
C VAL A 105 8.47 20.56 -3.49
N GLN A 106 7.14 20.65 -3.52
CA GLN A 106 6.45 21.81 -4.08
C GLN A 106 6.40 22.93 -3.04
N PRO A 107 6.92 24.14 -3.37
CA PRO A 107 7.07 25.22 -2.40
C PRO A 107 5.79 25.64 -1.69
N ASP A 108 4.66 25.71 -2.40
CA ASP A 108 3.38 26.15 -1.83
C ASP A 108 2.82 25.11 -0.86
N ILE A 109 2.95 23.81 -1.19
CA ILE A 109 2.53 22.71 -0.32
C ILE A 109 3.40 22.64 0.94
N LEU A 110 4.72 22.85 0.81
CA LEU A 110 5.63 22.90 1.95
C LEU A 110 5.24 24.03 2.92
N LEU A 111 4.99 25.22 2.39
CA LEU A 111 4.63 26.38 3.22
C LEU A 111 3.31 26.16 3.97
N GLN A 112 2.30 25.59 3.29
CA GLN A 112 1.04 25.24 3.91
C GLN A 112 1.25 24.25 5.06
N LYS A 113 1.95 23.14 4.84
CA LYS A 113 2.20 22.12 5.88
C LYS A 113 3.02 22.64 7.06
N ILE A 114 3.97 23.53 6.82
CA ILE A 114 4.72 24.21 7.89
C ILE A 114 3.79 25.06 8.76
N ASN A 115 2.93 25.88 8.13
CA ASN A 115 2.00 26.72 8.86
C ASN A 115 0.97 25.88 9.66
N ASP A 116 0.39 24.86 9.04
CA ASP A 116 -0.56 23.93 9.69
C ASP A 116 0.07 23.25 10.92
N ALA A 117 1.33 22.81 10.82
CA ALA A 117 2.06 22.18 11.91
C ALA A 117 2.38 23.17 13.07
N LEU A 118 2.76 24.39 12.74
CA LEU A 118 3.03 25.44 13.74
C LEU A 118 1.74 25.91 14.45
N ASP A 119 0.63 26.06 13.73
CA ASP A 119 -0.65 26.48 14.27
C ASP A 119 -1.25 25.40 15.19
N SER A 120 -1.18 24.13 14.79
CA SER A 120 -1.63 23.00 15.61
C SER A 120 -0.84 22.89 16.93
N HIS A 121 0.46 23.08 16.89
CA HIS A 121 1.32 23.03 18.08
C HIS A 121 1.05 24.19 19.05
N ASN A 122 0.77 25.39 18.52
CA ASN A 122 0.41 26.55 19.33
C ASN A 122 -0.98 26.39 19.99
N ALA A 123 -1.94 25.73 19.33
CA ALA A 123 -3.26 25.42 19.86
C ALA A 123 -3.18 24.41 21.02
N ASP A 124 -2.38 23.36 20.90
CA ASP A 124 -2.18 22.36 21.95
C ASP A 124 -1.41 22.92 23.17
N ALA A 125 -0.47 23.82 22.96
CA ALA A 125 0.22 24.52 24.04
C ALA A 125 -0.70 25.47 24.82
N ALA A 126 -1.70 26.07 24.16
CA ALA A 126 -2.72 26.90 24.79
C ALA A 126 -3.78 26.08 25.56
N ALA A 127 -4.07 24.86 25.11
CA ALA A 127 -5.05 23.97 25.73
C ALA A 127 -4.52 23.30 27.03
N THR A 128 -3.21 23.13 27.17
CA THR A 128 -2.58 22.55 28.36
C THR A 128 -2.44 23.53 29.54
N ALA A 129 -2.73 24.82 29.34
CA ALA A 129 -2.65 25.85 30.41
C ALA A 129 -3.97 26.10 31.16
N GLY A 130 -5.03 25.40 30.86
CA GLY A 130 -6.33 25.65 31.51
C GLY A 130 -7.37 24.58 31.23
N ALA A 131 -7.44 23.53 32.04
CA ALA A 131 -8.69 22.85 32.40
C ALA A 131 -8.47 21.73 33.43
N THR A 132 -9.01 21.92 34.61
CA THR A 132 -9.35 20.89 35.61
C THR A 132 -10.47 19.98 35.07
N PRO A 133 -10.54 18.71 35.46
CA PRO A 133 -11.45 17.75 34.85
C PRO A 133 -12.87 17.87 35.41
N THR A 134 -13.84 17.89 34.53
CA THR A 134 -15.25 17.66 34.93
C THR A 134 -15.77 16.44 34.18
N THR A 135 -16.03 15.42 34.97
CA THR A 135 -16.78 14.22 34.64
C THR A 135 -18.21 14.52 34.26
N ALA A 136 -18.72 14.02 33.15
CA ALA A 136 -20.15 13.71 32.98
C ALA A 136 -20.31 12.54 32.00
N ALA A 137 -20.74 11.44 32.56
CA ALA A 137 -21.29 10.30 31.86
C ALA A 137 -22.68 10.65 31.32
N THR A 138 -23.01 10.19 30.12
CA THR A 138 -24.42 9.92 29.77
C THR A 138 -24.48 8.70 28.84
N GLN A 139 -25.25 7.74 29.33
CA GLN A 139 -25.64 6.48 28.70
C GLN A 139 -26.83 6.67 27.75
N ALA A 140 -27.01 5.64 26.92
CA ALA A 140 -28.24 5.15 26.24
C ALA A 140 -28.61 5.87 24.94
N ALA A 141 -28.98 5.18 23.86
CA ALA A 141 -29.99 4.11 23.82
C ALA A 141 -29.81 3.23 22.57
N HIS A 142 -30.18 1.98 22.73
CA HIS A 142 -30.57 1.04 21.67
C HIS A 142 -31.68 1.62 20.79
N ASP A 143 -31.66 1.29 19.48
CA ASP A 143 -32.85 0.65 18.93
C ASP A 143 -32.55 -0.15 17.65
N ASN A 144 -33.19 -1.29 17.60
CA ASN A 144 -33.24 -2.29 16.56
C ASN A 144 -33.81 -1.75 15.24
N ASN A 145 -33.29 -2.21 14.13
CA ASN A 145 -34.19 -2.63 13.07
C ASN A 145 -33.58 -3.80 12.26
N ALA A 146 -34.18 -4.96 12.45
CA ALA A 146 -34.00 -6.14 11.63
C ALA A 146 -34.94 -6.06 10.42
N ALA A 147 -34.47 -6.58 9.32
CA ALA A 147 -35.16 -7.20 8.19
C ALA A 147 -34.85 -6.59 6.82
N ALA A 148 -34.03 -7.27 6.08
CA ALA A 148 -34.43 -7.85 4.79
C ALA A 148 -33.24 -8.59 4.18
N GLU A 149 -33.16 -9.87 4.44
CA GLU A 149 -32.39 -10.81 3.62
C GLU A 149 -33.04 -10.93 2.25
N GLN A 150 -32.27 -10.59 1.21
CA GLN A 150 -32.51 -11.19 -0.11
C GLN A 150 -31.22 -11.79 -0.64
N LYS A 151 -31.32 -13.12 -0.77
CA LYS A 151 -30.32 -14.06 -1.25
C LYS A 151 -29.91 -13.73 -2.68
N THR A 152 -28.63 -13.45 -2.88
CA THR A 152 -27.96 -13.77 -4.13
C THR A 152 -26.83 -14.73 -3.81
N HIS A 153 -27.02 -16.01 -4.14
CA HIS A 153 -26.05 -17.07 -4.04
C HIS A 153 -24.93 -16.86 -5.07
N THR A 154 -23.87 -16.20 -4.68
CA THR A 154 -22.51 -16.52 -5.11
C THR A 154 -21.77 -16.88 -3.84
N ALA A 155 -21.29 -18.13 -3.75
CA ALA A 155 -20.54 -18.63 -2.61
C ALA A 155 -19.31 -17.71 -2.39
N ALA A 156 -19.44 -16.73 -1.51
CA ALA A 156 -18.33 -15.92 -1.05
C ALA A 156 -17.39 -16.88 -0.32
N LYS A 157 -16.22 -17.18 -0.92
CA LYS A 157 -15.13 -17.86 -0.22
C LYS A 157 -14.93 -17.10 1.09
N LYS A 158 -15.19 -17.77 2.22
CA LYS A 158 -14.94 -17.19 3.55
C LYS A 158 -13.45 -16.90 3.66
N TYR A 159 -13.08 -15.65 3.61
CA TYR A 159 -11.71 -15.18 3.87
C TYR A 159 -11.63 -14.74 5.32
N ILE A 160 -10.52 -15.05 5.99
CA ILE A 160 -10.24 -14.61 7.36
C ILE A 160 -9.03 -13.67 7.32
N GLU A 161 -9.10 -12.63 8.13
CA GLU A 161 -8.00 -11.69 8.33
C GLU A 161 -7.14 -12.17 9.51
N GLY A 162 -5.82 -12.13 9.32
CA GLY A 162 -4.90 -12.40 10.40
C GLY A 162 -4.97 -11.33 11.50
N THR A 163 -4.62 -11.72 12.71
CA THR A 163 -4.64 -10.84 13.89
C THR A 163 -3.23 -10.52 14.43
N SER A 164 -2.19 -11.11 13.84
CA SER A 164 -0.80 -10.82 14.17
C SER A 164 -0.44 -9.36 13.89
N GLU A 165 0.62 -8.86 14.50
CA GLU A 165 1.11 -7.49 14.26
C GLU A 165 1.41 -7.24 12.78
N ALA A 166 2.07 -8.19 12.09
CA ALA A 166 2.34 -8.10 10.66
C ALA A 166 1.06 -8.03 9.81
N SER A 167 0.02 -8.79 10.19
CA SER A 167 -1.28 -8.74 9.50
C SER A 167 -2.03 -7.43 9.79
N ARG A 168 -1.99 -6.91 11.01
CA ARG A 168 -2.59 -5.61 11.34
C ARG A 168 -1.96 -4.48 10.55
N GLN A 169 -0.63 -4.42 10.50
CA GLN A 169 0.08 -3.43 9.68
C GLN A 169 -0.31 -3.52 8.20
N LEU A 170 -0.41 -4.74 7.65
CA LEU A 170 -0.88 -4.95 6.28
C LEU A 170 -2.27 -4.34 6.07
N TYR A 171 -3.23 -4.64 6.96
CA TYR A 171 -4.60 -4.13 6.82
C TYR A 171 -4.71 -2.63 7.09
N ASP A 172 -3.88 -2.05 7.93
CA ASP A 172 -3.78 -0.60 8.10
C ASP A 172 -3.39 0.09 6.77
N TYR A 173 -2.43 -0.46 6.02
CA TYR A 173 -2.08 0.05 4.69
C TYR A 173 -3.21 -0.14 3.68
N VAL A 174 -3.89 -1.28 3.71
CA VAL A 174 -5.06 -1.52 2.85
C VAL A 174 -6.16 -0.50 3.13
N ASN A 175 -6.52 -0.29 4.40
CA ASN A 175 -7.54 0.66 4.82
C ASN A 175 -7.19 2.11 4.44
N LEU A 176 -5.89 2.45 4.49
CA LEU A 176 -5.40 3.77 4.10
C LEU A 176 -5.54 4.03 2.60
N VAL A 177 -5.12 3.04 1.76
CA VAL A 177 -5.07 3.24 0.30
C VAL A 177 -6.40 2.94 -0.39
N ALA A 178 -7.25 2.10 0.20
CA ALA A 178 -8.51 1.67 -0.44
C ALA A 178 -9.41 2.82 -0.89
N PRO A 179 -9.67 3.88 -0.10
CA PRO A 179 -10.53 4.99 -0.52
C PRO A 179 -9.89 5.92 -1.56
N THR A 180 -8.59 5.79 -1.84
CA THR A 180 -7.88 6.67 -2.78
C THR A 180 -7.98 6.16 -4.23
N PRO A 181 -7.78 7.03 -5.24
CA PRO A 181 -7.68 6.60 -6.64
C PRO A 181 -6.30 6.06 -7.04
N MET A 182 -5.33 6.02 -6.13
CA MET A 182 -3.94 5.63 -6.41
C MET A 182 -3.83 4.22 -6.97
N SER A 183 -2.87 4.03 -7.87
CA SER A 183 -2.42 2.71 -8.29
C SER A 183 -1.70 2.02 -7.14
N VAL A 184 -1.94 0.72 -6.94
CA VAL A 184 -1.34 -0.04 -5.84
C VAL A 184 -0.49 -1.18 -6.39
N LEU A 185 0.76 -1.27 -5.93
CA LEU A 185 1.65 -2.39 -6.21
C LEU A 185 1.77 -3.29 -4.98
N ILE A 186 1.37 -4.56 -5.09
CA ILE A 186 1.43 -5.55 -4.01
C ILE A 186 2.64 -6.45 -4.26
N LEU A 187 3.63 -6.37 -3.38
CA LEU A 187 4.86 -7.16 -3.43
C LEU A 187 4.82 -8.28 -2.40
N GLY A 188 5.21 -9.48 -2.80
CA GLY A 188 5.32 -10.60 -1.85
C GLY A 188 5.47 -11.95 -2.51
N ALA A 189 5.99 -12.91 -1.76
CA ALA A 189 6.23 -14.26 -2.22
C ALA A 189 4.96 -14.94 -2.76
N SER A 190 5.16 -16.00 -3.57
CA SER A 190 4.02 -16.76 -4.10
C SER A 190 3.19 -17.36 -2.96
N GLY A 191 1.87 -17.35 -3.10
CA GLY A 191 0.96 -17.95 -2.13
C GLY A 191 0.69 -17.14 -0.86
N THR A 192 1.18 -15.88 -0.73
CA THR A 192 0.96 -15.02 0.44
C THR A 192 -0.44 -14.41 0.52
N GLY A 193 -1.24 -14.49 -0.56
CA GLY A 193 -2.61 -13.95 -0.60
C GLY A 193 -2.74 -12.57 -1.27
N LYS A 194 -1.87 -12.22 -2.22
CA LYS A 194 -1.88 -10.93 -2.94
C LYS A 194 -3.23 -10.60 -3.58
N GLU A 195 -3.88 -11.58 -4.23
CA GLU A 195 -5.21 -11.38 -4.83
C GLU A 195 -6.29 -11.05 -3.78
N TYR A 196 -6.22 -11.68 -2.60
CA TYR A 196 -7.14 -11.35 -1.52
C TYR A 196 -7.03 -9.88 -1.10
N VAL A 197 -5.80 -9.39 -0.93
CA VAL A 197 -5.55 -7.98 -0.61
C VAL A 197 -6.05 -7.06 -1.71
N ALA A 198 -5.84 -7.41 -2.99
CA ALA A 198 -6.36 -6.63 -4.11
C ALA A 198 -7.89 -6.53 -4.10
N ARG A 199 -8.60 -7.65 -3.84
CA ARG A 199 -10.07 -7.68 -3.69
C ARG A 199 -10.54 -6.86 -2.51
N ARG A 200 -9.80 -6.87 -1.40
CA ARG A 200 -10.12 -6.06 -0.23
C ARG A 200 -9.95 -4.56 -0.50
N ILE A 201 -8.88 -4.16 -1.18
CA ILE A 201 -8.68 -2.77 -1.64
C ILE A 201 -9.88 -2.33 -2.50
N HIS A 202 -10.33 -3.18 -3.42
CA HIS A 202 -11.49 -2.88 -4.26
C HIS A 202 -12.77 -2.74 -3.43
N SER A 203 -13.06 -3.71 -2.55
CA SER A 203 -14.31 -3.75 -1.75
C SER A 203 -14.44 -2.60 -0.76
N GLN A 204 -13.33 -1.99 -0.36
CA GLN A 204 -13.28 -0.81 0.53
C GLN A 204 -13.11 0.52 -0.23
N SER A 205 -13.07 0.48 -1.56
CA SER A 205 -12.91 1.67 -2.39
C SER A 205 -14.26 2.29 -2.75
N SER A 206 -14.20 3.50 -3.32
CA SER A 206 -15.37 4.15 -3.93
C SER A 206 -15.93 3.39 -5.15
N ARG A 207 -15.27 2.31 -5.59
CA ARG A 207 -15.64 1.46 -6.72
C ARG A 207 -16.09 0.06 -6.29
N ALA A 208 -16.45 -0.15 -5.02
CA ALA A 208 -16.81 -1.45 -4.45
C ALA A 208 -17.95 -2.16 -5.23
N ASP A 209 -18.93 -1.39 -5.74
CA ASP A 209 -20.07 -1.90 -6.51
C ASP A 209 -19.79 -1.99 -8.03
N LYS A 210 -18.56 -1.72 -8.46
CA LYS A 210 -18.14 -1.72 -9.85
C LYS A 210 -17.39 -3.01 -10.20
N PRO A 211 -17.12 -3.31 -11.49
CA PRO A 211 -16.41 -4.52 -11.86
C PRO A 211 -15.02 -4.61 -11.22
N PHE A 212 -14.67 -5.81 -10.75
CA PHE A 212 -13.31 -6.21 -10.41
C PHE A 212 -12.85 -7.25 -11.40
N PHE A 213 -11.95 -6.88 -12.30
CA PHE A 213 -11.41 -7.78 -13.31
C PHE A 213 -9.98 -8.16 -12.96
N ALA A 214 -9.71 -9.47 -12.82
CA ALA A 214 -8.39 -9.99 -12.49
C ALA A 214 -7.78 -10.68 -13.70
N LEU A 215 -6.51 -10.37 -13.99
CA LEU A 215 -5.74 -10.95 -15.08
C LEU A 215 -4.38 -11.41 -14.55
N ASP A 216 -4.08 -12.69 -14.73
CA ASP A 216 -2.77 -13.27 -14.42
C ASP A 216 -1.84 -13.14 -15.63
N CYS A 217 -0.90 -12.20 -15.57
CA CYS A 217 0.05 -11.93 -16.64
C CYS A 217 1.05 -13.10 -16.87
N GLY A 218 1.26 -13.93 -15.86
CA GLY A 218 2.13 -15.11 -15.96
C GLY A 218 1.46 -16.29 -16.68
N ALA A 219 0.12 -16.37 -16.65
CA ALA A 219 -0.63 -17.45 -17.28
C ALA A 219 -0.93 -17.19 -18.76
N ILE A 220 -0.78 -15.93 -19.24
CA ILE A 220 -1.11 -15.56 -20.61
C ILE A 220 0.06 -15.81 -21.54
N PRO A 221 -0.10 -16.61 -22.63
CA PRO A 221 0.92 -16.72 -23.66
C PRO A 221 1.24 -15.35 -24.28
N LYS A 222 2.52 -15.10 -24.54
CA LYS A 222 3.01 -13.80 -25.03
C LYS A 222 2.32 -13.33 -26.32
N ASP A 223 2.02 -14.26 -27.21
CA ASP A 223 1.43 -13.98 -28.53
C ASP A 223 -0.02 -13.48 -28.46
N VAL A 224 -0.74 -13.82 -27.39
CA VAL A 224 -2.14 -13.41 -27.19
C VAL A 224 -2.30 -12.31 -26.13
N ALA A 225 -1.22 -11.94 -25.46
CA ALA A 225 -1.28 -10.98 -24.35
C ALA A 225 -1.95 -9.66 -24.76
N ALA A 226 -1.56 -9.07 -25.88
CA ALA A 226 -2.17 -7.82 -26.35
C ALA A 226 -3.70 -7.96 -26.59
N SER A 227 -4.16 -9.11 -27.12
CA SER A 227 -5.58 -9.36 -27.33
C SER A 227 -6.36 -9.55 -26.03
N GLU A 228 -5.74 -10.13 -24.99
CA GLU A 228 -6.37 -10.26 -23.67
C GLU A 228 -6.49 -8.90 -22.96
N PHE A 229 -5.48 -8.05 -23.07
CA PHE A 229 -5.49 -6.73 -22.45
C PHE A 229 -6.41 -5.75 -23.15
N PHE A 230 -6.31 -5.64 -24.49
CA PHE A 230 -6.92 -4.54 -25.27
C PHE A 230 -8.12 -4.97 -26.12
N GLY A 231 -8.34 -6.28 -26.23
CA GLY A 231 -9.40 -6.81 -27.11
C GLY A 231 -9.06 -6.79 -28.59
N TYR A 232 -9.96 -7.26 -29.42
CA TYR A 232 -9.82 -7.26 -30.88
C TYR A 232 -11.17 -7.20 -31.58
N THR A 233 -11.16 -6.71 -32.81
CA THR A 233 -12.30 -6.75 -33.70
C THR A 233 -12.21 -7.95 -34.64
N LYS A 234 -13.36 -8.40 -35.15
CA LYS A 234 -13.44 -9.44 -36.16
C LYS A 234 -12.51 -9.13 -37.36
N GLY A 235 -11.71 -10.09 -37.75
CA GLY A 235 -10.76 -9.95 -38.85
C GLY A 235 -9.41 -9.32 -38.46
N ALA A 236 -9.16 -9.04 -37.20
CA ALA A 236 -7.89 -8.44 -36.73
C ALA A 236 -6.67 -9.35 -37.01
N PHE A 237 -6.87 -10.66 -37.01
CA PHE A 237 -5.85 -11.69 -37.32
C PHE A 237 -6.54 -12.97 -37.80
N THR A 238 -5.76 -13.92 -38.31
CA THR A 238 -6.26 -15.24 -38.74
C THR A 238 -6.86 -15.98 -37.55
N GLY A 239 -8.18 -16.24 -37.59
CA GLY A 239 -8.94 -16.86 -36.51
C GLY A 239 -9.79 -15.89 -35.68
N ALA A 240 -9.68 -14.58 -35.88
CA ALA A 240 -10.57 -13.59 -35.25
C ALA A 240 -11.94 -13.58 -35.92
N THR A 241 -12.81 -14.54 -35.56
CA THR A 241 -14.16 -14.71 -36.14
C THR A 241 -15.21 -13.79 -35.54
N THR A 242 -15.01 -13.32 -34.31
CA THR A 242 -15.90 -12.43 -33.54
C THR A 242 -15.09 -11.31 -32.89
N ASP A 243 -15.78 -10.27 -32.43
CA ASP A 243 -15.17 -9.25 -31.57
C ASP A 243 -14.93 -9.84 -30.16
N LYS A 244 -13.85 -9.42 -29.52
CA LYS A 244 -13.56 -9.76 -28.09
C LYS A 244 -13.21 -8.50 -27.33
N ARG A 245 -13.87 -8.28 -26.20
CA ARG A 245 -13.49 -7.22 -25.25
C ARG A 245 -12.22 -7.59 -24.53
N GLY A 246 -11.37 -6.60 -24.27
CA GLY A 246 -10.15 -6.76 -23.48
C GLY A 246 -10.38 -6.45 -21.99
N ALA A 247 -9.37 -6.79 -21.17
CA ALA A 247 -9.39 -6.60 -19.73
C ALA A 247 -9.70 -5.13 -19.32
N PHE A 248 -9.23 -4.16 -20.08
CA PHE A 248 -9.52 -2.74 -19.82
C PHE A 248 -11.00 -2.38 -20.00
N GLU A 249 -11.64 -2.96 -21.00
CA GLU A 249 -13.09 -2.75 -21.21
C GLU A 249 -13.92 -3.48 -20.15
N GLU A 250 -13.52 -4.72 -19.78
CA GLU A 250 -14.20 -5.50 -18.75
C GLU A 250 -14.09 -4.85 -17.37
N ALA A 251 -12.96 -4.18 -17.08
CA ALA A 251 -12.73 -3.48 -15.82
C ALA A 251 -13.28 -2.03 -15.82
N ASN A 252 -13.86 -1.56 -16.91
CA ASN A 252 -14.23 -0.15 -17.07
C ASN A 252 -15.19 0.33 -15.98
N GLY A 253 -14.90 1.48 -15.38
CA GLY A 253 -15.61 2.05 -14.22
C GLY A 253 -15.18 1.43 -12.89
N GLY A 254 -14.42 0.32 -12.89
CA GLY A 254 -14.07 -0.48 -11.73
C GLY A 254 -12.57 -0.56 -11.45
N THR A 255 -12.10 -1.77 -11.11
CA THR A 255 -10.71 -2.05 -10.77
C THR A 255 -10.15 -3.15 -11.67
N LEU A 256 -9.00 -2.88 -12.30
CA LEU A 256 -8.21 -3.87 -13.02
C LEU A 256 -7.09 -4.37 -12.09
N PHE A 257 -7.10 -5.65 -11.81
CA PHE A 257 -6.04 -6.32 -11.04
C PHE A 257 -5.15 -7.12 -11.99
N LEU A 258 -3.85 -6.82 -11.97
CA LEU A 258 -2.83 -7.50 -12.75
C LEU A 258 -1.92 -8.29 -11.81
N ASP A 259 -2.05 -9.62 -11.80
CA ASP A 259 -1.13 -10.49 -11.06
C ASP A 259 0.11 -10.79 -11.90
N GLU A 260 1.25 -10.97 -11.23
CA GLU A 260 2.56 -11.24 -11.83
C GLU A 260 2.93 -10.25 -12.96
N VAL A 261 2.73 -8.94 -12.70
CA VAL A 261 2.94 -7.86 -13.68
C VAL A 261 4.37 -7.81 -14.25
N GLY A 262 5.36 -8.36 -13.55
CA GLY A 262 6.74 -8.48 -14.02
C GLY A 262 6.92 -9.39 -15.28
N ASN A 263 5.91 -10.19 -15.62
CA ASN A 263 5.93 -11.11 -16.78
C ASN A 263 5.42 -10.45 -18.08
N LEU A 264 5.00 -9.20 -18.03
CA LEU A 264 4.50 -8.46 -19.21
C LEU A 264 5.57 -8.33 -20.28
N THR A 265 5.19 -8.61 -21.55
CA THR A 265 6.06 -8.33 -22.70
C THR A 265 6.26 -6.82 -22.86
N TYR A 266 7.38 -6.42 -23.46
CA TYR A 266 7.71 -5.00 -23.66
C TYR A 266 6.62 -4.24 -24.42
N ASP A 267 6.03 -4.85 -25.46
CA ASP A 267 4.96 -4.26 -26.25
C ASP A 267 3.69 -4.00 -25.44
N VAL A 268 3.32 -4.95 -24.55
CA VAL A 268 2.19 -4.78 -23.64
C VAL A 268 2.47 -3.69 -22.61
N GLN A 269 3.71 -3.59 -22.12
CA GLN A 269 4.11 -2.50 -21.19
C GLN A 269 3.92 -1.12 -21.84
N VAL A 270 4.31 -0.96 -23.11
CA VAL A 270 4.13 0.31 -23.86
C VAL A 270 2.64 0.67 -23.98
N GLN A 271 1.82 -0.30 -24.36
CA GLN A 271 0.37 -0.06 -24.53
C GLN A 271 -0.33 0.16 -23.19
N LEU A 272 0.07 -0.57 -22.13
CA LEU A 272 -0.42 -0.40 -20.76
C LEU A 272 -0.16 1.03 -20.27
N LEU A 273 1.07 1.52 -20.44
CA LEU A 273 1.41 2.89 -20.06
C LEU A 273 0.54 3.93 -20.76
N ARG A 274 0.35 3.79 -22.08
CA ARG A 274 -0.54 4.66 -22.86
C ARG A 274 -1.97 4.64 -22.32
N ALA A 275 -2.51 3.42 -22.09
CA ALA A 275 -3.87 3.26 -21.57
C ALA A 275 -4.05 3.96 -20.21
N LEU A 276 -3.04 3.92 -19.34
CA LEU A 276 -3.06 4.57 -18.03
C LEU A 276 -2.92 6.11 -18.11
N GLN A 277 -2.19 6.62 -19.10
CA GLN A 277 -1.97 8.06 -19.29
C GLN A 277 -3.12 8.73 -20.03
N GLU A 278 -3.53 8.12 -21.16
CA GLU A 278 -4.52 8.70 -22.07
C GLU A 278 -5.96 8.32 -21.69
N ARG A 279 -6.14 7.33 -20.79
CA ARG A 279 -7.43 6.72 -20.42
C ARG A 279 -8.20 6.22 -21.63
N LYS A 280 -7.49 5.68 -22.59
CA LYS A 280 -8.02 5.14 -23.84
C LYS A 280 -7.29 3.86 -24.20
N VAL A 281 -8.01 2.93 -24.78
CA VAL A 281 -7.48 1.71 -25.39
C VAL A 281 -7.92 1.58 -26.81
N ARG A 282 -7.12 0.86 -27.62
CA ARG A 282 -7.45 0.57 -29.02
C ARG A 282 -7.45 -0.94 -29.21
N PRO A 283 -8.61 -1.56 -29.48
CA PRO A 283 -8.68 -2.99 -29.81
C PRO A 283 -7.87 -3.29 -31.07
N LEU A 284 -7.25 -4.47 -31.11
CA LEU A 284 -6.51 -4.94 -32.28
C LEU A 284 -7.40 -4.96 -33.51
N GLY A 285 -6.90 -4.46 -34.63
CA GLY A 285 -7.67 -4.35 -35.88
C GLY A 285 -8.69 -3.21 -35.93
N SER A 286 -8.90 -2.46 -34.84
CA SER A 286 -9.82 -1.32 -34.79
C SER A 286 -9.10 0.01 -35.02
N PRO A 287 -9.63 0.94 -35.85
CA PRO A 287 -9.15 2.30 -35.89
C PRO A 287 -9.70 3.17 -34.75
N LYS A 288 -10.71 2.69 -34.02
CA LYS A 288 -11.40 3.45 -32.95
C LYS A 288 -10.74 3.26 -31.61
N GLU A 289 -10.60 4.35 -30.88
CA GLU A 289 -10.22 4.35 -29.46
C GLU A 289 -11.45 4.28 -28.58
N ILE A 290 -11.33 3.55 -27.47
CA ILE A 290 -12.37 3.37 -26.46
C ILE A 290 -11.88 4.04 -25.18
N SER A 291 -12.66 4.95 -24.64
CA SER A 291 -12.36 5.58 -23.34
C SER A 291 -12.58 4.58 -22.20
N VAL A 292 -11.62 4.51 -21.29
CA VAL A 292 -11.66 3.60 -20.12
C VAL A 292 -11.30 4.39 -18.86
N ASP A 293 -12.04 4.13 -17.78
CA ASP A 293 -11.75 4.66 -16.46
C ASP A 293 -11.57 3.48 -15.51
N ILE A 294 -10.33 3.14 -15.21
CA ILE A 294 -10.00 2.03 -14.32
C ILE A 294 -9.16 2.50 -13.12
N ARG A 295 -9.32 1.84 -11.99
CA ARG A 295 -8.33 1.83 -10.93
C ARG A 295 -7.40 0.63 -11.13
N LEU A 296 -6.09 0.85 -11.07
CA LEU A 296 -5.12 -0.22 -11.26
C LEU A 296 -4.61 -0.75 -9.92
N VAL A 297 -4.61 -2.07 -9.76
CA VAL A 297 -3.92 -2.78 -8.69
C VAL A 297 -3.02 -3.83 -9.34
N CYS A 298 -1.74 -3.81 -9.04
CA CYS A 298 -0.75 -4.76 -9.57
C CYS A 298 -0.19 -5.63 -8.47
N ALA A 299 0.20 -6.86 -8.79
CA ALA A 299 0.91 -7.73 -7.89
C ALA A 299 2.10 -8.42 -8.58
N THR A 300 3.15 -8.72 -7.83
CA THR A 300 4.27 -9.53 -8.30
C THR A 300 5.03 -10.17 -7.14
N ASN A 301 5.69 -11.28 -7.41
CA ASN A 301 6.67 -11.90 -6.52
C ASN A 301 8.11 -11.52 -6.88
N GLY A 302 8.32 -10.85 -8.04
CA GLY A 302 9.62 -10.46 -8.55
C GLY A 302 10.06 -9.07 -8.10
N ASN A 303 11.35 -8.81 -8.22
CA ASN A 303 11.95 -7.49 -8.00
C ASN A 303 11.82 -6.63 -9.27
N LEU A 304 10.77 -5.81 -9.37
CA LEU A 304 10.56 -4.94 -10.53
C LEU A 304 11.69 -3.91 -10.71
N ALA A 305 12.28 -3.41 -9.63
CA ALA A 305 13.40 -2.47 -9.73
C ALA A 305 14.62 -3.12 -10.40
N GLN A 306 14.87 -4.41 -10.13
CA GLN A 306 15.91 -5.17 -10.83
C GLN A 306 15.56 -5.39 -12.31
N LEU A 307 14.28 -5.67 -12.63
CA LEU A 307 13.84 -5.80 -14.02
C LEU A 307 13.97 -4.48 -14.80
N VAL A 308 13.79 -3.34 -14.14
CA VAL A 308 14.05 -2.02 -14.72
C VAL A 308 15.54 -1.84 -14.99
N ALA A 309 16.41 -2.15 -14.02
CA ALA A 309 17.87 -2.09 -14.20
C ALA A 309 18.38 -3.00 -15.32
N ASP A 310 17.75 -4.17 -15.48
CA ASP A 310 18.05 -5.14 -16.55
C ASP A 310 17.46 -4.74 -17.92
N GLY A 311 16.71 -3.64 -18.02
CA GLY A 311 16.02 -3.22 -19.25
C GLY A 311 14.86 -4.11 -19.68
N LYS A 312 14.36 -4.99 -18.79
CA LYS A 312 13.23 -5.91 -19.06
C LYS A 312 11.88 -5.31 -18.69
N PHE A 313 11.88 -4.29 -17.85
CA PHE A 313 10.69 -3.52 -17.45
C PHE A 313 10.95 -2.05 -17.65
N ARG A 314 9.95 -1.31 -18.15
CA ARG A 314 10.08 0.13 -18.40
C ARG A 314 10.04 0.91 -17.11
N GLU A 315 10.95 1.85 -16.95
CA GLU A 315 11.05 2.73 -15.78
C GLU A 315 9.81 3.62 -15.62
N ASP A 316 9.31 4.18 -16.73
CA ASP A 316 8.14 5.04 -16.76
C ASP A 316 6.86 4.30 -16.32
N LEU A 317 6.69 3.05 -16.75
CA LEU A 317 5.59 2.20 -16.30
C LEU A 317 5.77 1.82 -14.82
N TYR A 318 6.99 1.47 -14.39
CA TYR A 318 7.25 1.16 -12.99
C TYR A 318 6.82 2.29 -12.08
N HIS A 319 7.18 3.54 -12.37
CA HIS A 319 6.75 4.70 -11.59
C HIS A 319 5.24 4.92 -11.62
N ARG A 320 4.58 4.62 -12.73
CA ARG A 320 3.13 4.77 -12.86
C ARG A 320 2.32 3.75 -12.08
N ILE A 321 2.80 2.51 -11.94
CA ILE A 321 2.12 1.45 -11.17
C ILE A 321 2.53 1.43 -9.70
N ASN A 322 3.65 2.04 -9.35
CA ASN A 322 4.23 2.07 -8.00
C ASN A 322 3.92 3.39 -7.28
N GLU A 323 2.66 3.87 -7.34
CA GLU A 323 2.22 5.05 -6.59
C GLU A 323 2.07 4.74 -5.09
N PHE A 324 1.63 3.51 -4.77
CA PHE A 324 1.58 3.00 -3.40
C PHE A 324 1.98 1.52 -3.38
N THR A 325 2.93 1.14 -2.53
CA THR A 325 3.37 -0.26 -2.41
C THR A 325 2.89 -0.89 -1.12
N ILE A 326 2.39 -2.13 -1.20
CA ILE A 326 2.05 -2.97 -0.06
C ILE A 326 2.97 -4.20 -0.08
N TYR A 327 3.66 -4.47 1.03
CA TYR A 327 4.43 -5.69 1.21
C TYR A 327 3.61 -6.75 1.93
N MET A 328 3.50 -7.93 1.30
CA MET A 328 2.83 -9.08 1.90
C MET A 328 3.78 -9.79 2.85
N PRO A 329 3.47 -9.93 4.13
CA PRO A 329 4.27 -10.75 5.03
C PRO A 329 4.17 -12.23 4.65
N GLU A 330 5.28 -12.96 4.78
CA GLU A 330 5.28 -14.40 4.62
C GLU A 330 4.57 -15.08 5.79
N LEU A 331 4.08 -16.30 5.58
CA LEU A 331 3.30 -17.01 6.62
C LEU A 331 4.12 -17.24 7.89
N LYS A 332 5.43 -17.50 7.77
CA LYS A 332 6.35 -17.65 8.91
C LYS A 332 6.43 -16.41 9.80
N ASP A 333 6.21 -15.21 9.22
CA ASP A 333 6.30 -13.92 9.91
C ASP A 333 4.94 -13.49 10.52
N ARG A 334 3.89 -14.28 10.30
CA ARG A 334 2.53 -14.01 10.80
C ARG A 334 2.20 -14.70 12.13
N GLY A 335 3.15 -15.42 12.71
CA GLY A 335 3.01 -16.02 14.05
C GLY A 335 1.74 -16.85 14.24
N ALA A 336 0.90 -16.45 15.19
CA ALA A 336 -0.34 -17.17 15.54
C ALA A 336 -1.39 -17.23 14.40
N ASP A 337 -1.30 -16.39 13.38
CA ASP A 337 -2.22 -16.43 12.25
C ASP A 337 -2.11 -17.73 11.45
N LEU A 338 -0.98 -18.46 11.56
CA LEU A 338 -0.81 -19.77 10.96
C LEU A 338 -1.99 -20.71 11.33
N PHE A 339 -2.31 -20.79 12.62
CA PHE A 339 -3.39 -21.66 13.11
C PHE A 339 -4.76 -21.16 12.70
N LEU A 340 -4.95 -19.83 12.70
CA LEU A 340 -6.20 -19.22 12.23
C LEU A 340 -6.49 -19.60 10.75
N PHE A 341 -5.45 -19.54 9.89
CA PHE A 341 -5.60 -19.96 8.51
C PHE A 341 -5.74 -21.49 8.36
N ALA A 342 -5.00 -22.26 9.17
CA ALA A 342 -5.09 -23.71 9.16
C ALA A 342 -6.52 -24.20 9.51
N ASP A 343 -7.13 -23.64 10.54
CA ASP A 343 -8.51 -23.95 10.96
C ASP A 343 -9.54 -23.57 9.89
N LEU A 344 -9.35 -22.42 9.25
CA LEU A 344 -10.17 -22.02 8.09
C LEU A 344 -10.07 -23.06 6.98
N PHE A 345 -8.87 -23.52 6.64
CA PHE A 345 -8.67 -24.51 5.58
C PHE A 345 -9.21 -25.88 5.93
N VAL A 346 -9.17 -26.30 7.22
CA VAL A 346 -9.89 -27.52 7.68
C VAL A 346 -11.39 -27.37 7.46
N SER A 347 -11.98 -26.24 7.85
CA SER A 347 -13.40 -25.98 7.65
C SER A 347 -13.80 -26.03 6.16
N GLN A 348 -13.00 -25.40 5.29
CA GLN A 348 -13.24 -25.42 3.84
C GLN A 348 -13.05 -26.82 3.24
N ALA A 349 -12.04 -27.56 3.68
CA ALA A 349 -11.78 -28.92 3.23
C ALA A 349 -12.90 -29.88 3.69
N ASN A 350 -13.40 -29.74 4.91
CA ASN A 350 -14.55 -30.50 5.40
C ASN A 350 -15.78 -30.29 4.53
N GLU A 351 -16.10 -29.02 4.21
CA GLU A 351 -17.23 -28.68 3.36
C GLU A 351 -17.08 -29.25 1.94
N GLU A 352 -15.87 -29.08 1.34
CA GLU A 352 -15.60 -29.52 -0.03
C GLU A 352 -15.54 -31.06 -0.19
N LEU A 353 -14.96 -31.74 0.82
CA LEU A 353 -14.72 -33.19 0.77
C LEU A 353 -15.80 -34.01 1.49
N GLY A 354 -16.81 -33.37 2.09
CA GLY A 354 -17.84 -34.06 2.88
C GLY A 354 -17.27 -34.78 4.11
N ARG A 355 -16.25 -34.21 4.74
CA ARG A 355 -15.56 -34.72 5.93
C ARG A 355 -16.00 -33.94 7.18
N ASN A 356 -15.59 -34.42 8.35
CA ASN A 356 -15.87 -33.78 9.62
C ASN A 356 -14.65 -33.92 10.54
N VAL A 357 -13.51 -33.41 10.10
CA VAL A 357 -12.26 -33.34 10.89
C VAL A 357 -12.39 -32.21 11.90
N ALA A 358 -12.16 -32.51 13.19
CA ALA A 358 -12.34 -31.54 14.28
C ALA A 358 -11.25 -30.47 14.37
N GLY A 359 -10.02 -30.75 13.85
CA GLY A 359 -8.88 -29.85 13.90
C GLY A 359 -7.56 -30.62 13.96
N PHE A 360 -6.56 -30.01 14.62
CA PHE A 360 -5.21 -30.55 14.75
C PHE A 360 -4.97 -31.05 16.17
N ASP A 361 -4.31 -32.19 16.32
CA ASP A 361 -3.77 -32.65 17.59
C ASP A 361 -2.47 -31.88 17.96
N ASP A 362 -1.94 -32.11 19.17
CA ASP A 362 -0.74 -31.40 19.65
C ASP A 362 0.48 -31.65 18.76
N LYS A 363 0.61 -32.88 18.21
CA LYS A 363 1.75 -33.23 17.34
C LYS A 363 1.65 -32.54 16.00
N ALA A 364 0.46 -32.52 15.39
CA ALA A 364 0.23 -31.82 14.13
C ALA A 364 0.45 -30.31 14.30
N SER A 365 -0.03 -29.74 15.41
CA SER A 365 0.17 -28.33 15.76
C SER A 365 1.64 -27.98 15.90
N GLU A 366 2.44 -28.83 16.58
CA GLU A 366 3.88 -28.63 16.70
C GLU A 366 4.60 -28.72 15.34
N MET A 367 4.21 -29.67 14.47
CA MET A 367 4.76 -29.80 13.13
C MET A 367 4.43 -28.58 12.27
N LEU A 368 3.18 -28.08 12.32
CA LEU A 368 2.76 -26.87 11.59
C LEU A 368 3.59 -25.66 12.02
N ALA A 369 3.81 -25.48 13.34
CA ALA A 369 4.56 -24.36 13.88
C ALA A 369 6.07 -24.38 13.54
N ARG A 370 6.67 -25.57 13.37
CA ARG A 370 8.10 -25.72 13.07
C ARG A 370 8.43 -25.57 11.57
N TYR A 371 7.45 -25.77 10.71
CA TYR A 371 7.69 -25.73 9.27
C TYR A 371 7.71 -24.30 8.75
N SER A 372 8.60 -23.99 7.81
CA SER A 372 8.84 -22.63 7.32
C SER A 372 7.85 -22.12 6.28
N TRP A 373 7.00 -23.00 5.72
CA TRP A 373 5.95 -22.69 4.75
C TRP A 373 6.44 -21.89 3.53
N PRO A 374 7.41 -22.38 2.75
CA PRO A 374 7.94 -21.65 1.59
C PRO A 374 6.85 -21.35 0.53
N GLY A 375 5.81 -22.17 0.41
CA GLY A 375 4.65 -21.93 -0.46
C GLY A 375 3.53 -21.16 0.21
N ASN A 376 3.76 -20.64 1.42
CA ASN A 376 2.85 -19.80 2.19
C ASN A 376 1.43 -20.39 2.32
N LEU A 377 0.38 -19.59 2.23
CA LEU A 377 -1.03 -20.01 2.39
C LEU A 377 -1.46 -21.03 1.33
N ARG A 378 -0.87 -20.98 0.12
CA ARG A 378 -1.19 -21.95 -0.93
C ARG A 378 -0.71 -23.35 -0.56
N GLU A 379 0.49 -23.46 -0.01
CA GLU A 379 1.04 -24.72 0.47
C GLU A 379 0.28 -25.22 1.69
N LEU A 380 0.03 -24.38 2.67
CA LEU A 380 -0.74 -24.71 3.86
C LEU A 380 -2.11 -25.27 3.49
N ASN A 381 -2.86 -24.60 2.61
CA ASN A 381 -4.16 -25.07 2.14
C ASN A 381 -4.08 -26.47 1.49
N ASN A 382 -3.09 -26.69 0.62
CA ASN A 382 -2.90 -27.98 -0.04
C ASN A 382 -2.54 -29.12 0.94
N VAL A 383 -1.72 -28.83 1.95
CA VAL A 383 -1.34 -29.80 2.99
C VAL A 383 -2.54 -30.15 3.85
N VAL A 384 -3.27 -29.13 4.34
CA VAL A 384 -4.47 -29.32 5.16
C VAL A 384 -5.54 -30.09 4.40
N LYS A 385 -5.82 -29.73 3.14
CA LYS A 385 -6.81 -30.41 2.30
C LYS A 385 -6.45 -31.89 2.09
N ARG A 386 -5.19 -32.21 1.83
CA ARG A 386 -4.73 -33.60 1.71
C ARG A 386 -4.86 -34.37 3.03
N ALA A 387 -4.49 -33.74 4.16
CA ALA A 387 -4.63 -34.37 5.47
C ALA A 387 -6.09 -34.63 5.85
N THR A 388 -7.01 -33.72 5.47
CA THR A 388 -8.46 -33.90 5.70
C THR A 388 -9.05 -35.02 4.85
N LEU A 389 -8.48 -35.32 3.68
CA LEU A 389 -8.93 -36.38 2.79
C LEU A 389 -8.57 -37.78 3.34
N LEU A 390 -7.36 -37.91 3.93
CA LEU A 390 -6.80 -39.21 4.43
C LEU A 390 -7.44 -39.63 5.75
#